data_2b40e5db40664972f80034ce9b2505e7
#
_entry.id   2b40e5db40664972f80034ce9b2505e7
#
_cell.length_a   1.000
_cell.length_b   1.000
_cell.length_c   1.000
_cell.angle_alpha   90.00
_cell.angle_beta   90.00
_cell.angle_gamma   90.00
#
_symmetry.space_group_name_H-M   'P 1'
#
loop_
_entity.id
_entity.type
_entity.pdbx_description
1 polymer ?
#
loop_
_entity_poly.entity_id
_entity_poly.type
_entity_poly.pdbx_seq_one_letter_code
_entity_poly.pdbx_strand_id
1 'polypeptide(L)'
;MEVQPGGGSDRPELDPEAQGILFVVKGTATLRVNKQIHKLAPGGYAYLPPSSGWTLHNTDKEVLCFHWVRKAYDRVEGIDRPDILITNENDIAPTAMPDTDGKWATTRFVEPDDLRHDMHVNIVTFEAGGVIPFLETHVMEHGLYVLEGKAVYNLNNDWVEVEAGDFMWLRAFCPQACYAGGPGRFRYLLYK
;
A
#
# COMPACT_ATOMS: atom_id res chain seq x y z
N MET A 1 7.59 -9.05 -2.87
CA MET A 1 8.61 -10.02 -2.37
C MET A 1 7.94 -11.36 -2.15
N GLU A 2 8.73 -12.44 -2.30
CA GLU A 2 8.26 -13.80 -2.02
C GLU A 2 9.19 -14.46 -1.00
N VAL A 3 8.60 -15.16 -0.03
CA VAL A 3 9.33 -15.92 0.99
C VAL A 3 8.82 -17.35 1.01
N GLN A 4 9.72 -18.29 0.72
CA GLN A 4 9.39 -19.72 0.73
C GLN A 4 9.06 -20.21 2.15
N PRO A 5 8.31 -21.32 2.31
CA PRO A 5 8.09 -21.97 3.60
C PRO A 5 9.39 -22.16 4.39
N GLY A 6 9.40 -21.75 5.65
CA GLY A 6 10.57 -21.77 6.53
C GLY A 6 11.60 -20.67 6.28
N GLY A 7 11.40 -19.86 5.24
CA GLY A 7 12.27 -18.71 4.95
C GLY A 7 11.96 -17.49 5.80
N GLY A 8 12.81 -16.47 5.70
CA GLY A 8 12.63 -15.20 6.40
C GLY A 8 13.94 -14.50 6.72
N SER A 9 13.86 -13.49 7.57
CA SER A 9 15.02 -12.74 8.03
C SER A 9 14.85 -12.29 9.48
N ASP A 10 15.91 -12.46 10.27
CA ASP A 10 15.99 -11.93 11.64
C ASP A 10 16.42 -10.44 11.66
N ARG A 11 16.87 -9.92 10.53
CA ARG A 11 17.27 -8.53 10.38
C ARG A 11 16.94 -8.04 8.97
N PRO A 12 15.66 -7.87 8.63
CA PRO A 12 15.26 -7.47 7.29
C PRO A 12 15.71 -6.06 6.93
N GLU A 13 15.65 -5.13 7.91
CA GLU A 13 16.08 -3.74 7.74
C GLU A 13 17.39 -3.49 8.47
N LEU A 14 18.38 -2.98 7.75
CA LEU A 14 19.70 -2.66 8.28
C LEU A 14 19.94 -1.15 8.44
N ASP A 15 19.15 -0.34 7.74
CA ASP A 15 19.23 1.11 7.80
C ASP A 15 18.40 1.62 8.99
N PRO A 16 19.04 2.23 10.02
CA PRO A 16 18.33 2.70 11.20
C PRO A 16 17.44 3.91 10.94
N GLU A 17 17.59 4.59 9.80
CA GLU A 17 16.76 5.74 9.41
C GLU A 17 15.59 5.34 8.51
N ALA A 18 15.56 4.09 8.03
CA ALA A 18 14.49 3.63 7.18
C ALA A 18 13.23 3.29 7.99
N GLN A 19 12.11 3.76 7.49
CA GLN A 19 10.79 3.28 7.83
C GLN A 19 10.31 2.26 6.78
N GLY A 20 9.35 1.42 7.12
CA GLY A 20 8.82 0.42 6.22
C GLY A 20 7.33 0.21 6.37
N ILE A 21 6.67 -0.09 5.26
CA ILE A 21 5.31 -0.59 5.26
C ILE A 21 5.30 -1.96 4.60
N LEU A 22 4.71 -2.93 5.28
CA LEU A 22 4.46 -4.27 4.77
C LEU A 22 2.96 -4.40 4.44
N PHE A 23 2.66 -4.96 3.28
CA PHE A 23 1.29 -5.32 2.90
C PHE A 23 1.26 -6.74 2.33
N VAL A 24 0.55 -7.64 2.99
CA VAL A 24 0.50 -9.06 2.62
C VAL A 24 -0.55 -9.29 1.53
N VAL A 25 -0.14 -9.92 0.43
CA VAL A 25 -1.01 -10.25 -0.71
C VAL A 25 -1.45 -11.71 -0.65
N LYS A 26 -0.54 -12.61 -0.26
CA LYS A 26 -0.79 -14.06 -0.21
C LYS A 26 0.01 -14.73 0.91
N GLY A 27 -0.53 -15.79 1.49
CA GLY A 27 0.09 -16.51 2.59
C GLY A 27 0.00 -15.75 3.91
N THR A 28 0.80 -16.13 4.90
CA THR A 28 0.79 -15.51 6.23
C THR A 28 2.21 -15.14 6.66
N ALA A 29 2.45 -13.86 6.92
CA ALA A 29 3.71 -13.40 7.50
C ALA A 29 3.69 -13.52 9.03
N THR A 30 4.75 -14.08 9.60
CA THR A 30 5.02 -14.02 11.03
C THR A 30 5.97 -12.85 11.27
N LEU A 31 5.41 -11.74 11.69
CA LEU A 31 6.13 -10.53 12.06
C LEU A 31 6.38 -10.52 13.58
N ARG A 32 7.63 -10.36 14.00
CA ARG A 32 7.96 -10.10 15.39
C ARG A 32 8.51 -8.70 15.53
N VAL A 33 7.91 -7.90 16.39
CA VAL A 33 8.34 -6.54 16.71
C VAL A 33 7.96 -6.22 18.17
N ASN A 34 8.75 -5.42 18.88
CA ASN A 34 8.53 -5.08 20.30
C ASN A 34 8.25 -6.32 21.19
N LYS A 35 8.96 -7.44 20.95
CA LYS A 35 8.79 -8.74 21.66
C LYS A 35 7.40 -9.39 21.46
N GLN A 36 6.55 -8.82 20.62
CA GLN A 36 5.24 -9.39 20.24
C GLN A 36 5.32 -10.10 18.89
N ILE A 37 4.50 -11.11 18.72
CA ILE A 37 4.38 -11.86 17.46
C ILE A 37 3.02 -11.56 16.87
N HIS A 38 3.02 -11.13 15.60
CA HIS A 38 1.82 -10.83 14.82
C HIS A 38 1.76 -11.74 13.60
N LYS A 39 0.58 -12.26 13.31
CA LYS A 39 0.29 -13.01 12.08
C LYS A 39 -0.44 -12.09 11.12
N LEU A 40 0.24 -11.75 10.02
CA LEU A 40 -0.36 -10.93 8.97
C LEU A 40 -0.85 -11.86 7.85
N ALA A 41 -2.15 -12.04 7.75
CA ALA A 41 -2.83 -12.74 6.67
C ALA A 41 -2.99 -11.80 5.44
N PRO A 42 -3.51 -12.24 4.29
CA PRO A 42 -3.79 -11.37 3.16
C PRO A 42 -4.62 -10.14 3.57
N GLY A 43 -4.24 -8.96 3.05
CA GLY A 43 -4.75 -7.67 3.50
C GLY A 43 -4.08 -7.11 4.76
N GLY A 44 -3.23 -7.90 5.41
CA GLY A 44 -2.48 -7.48 6.59
C GLY A 44 -1.49 -6.36 6.28
N TYR A 45 -1.53 -5.32 7.09
CA TYR A 45 -0.73 -4.11 6.98
C TYR A 45 0.12 -3.93 8.24
N ALA A 46 1.38 -3.55 8.08
CA ALA A 46 2.24 -3.14 9.18
C ALA A 46 3.04 -1.91 8.79
N TYR A 47 2.91 -0.81 9.55
CA TYR A 47 3.84 0.31 9.53
C TYR A 47 4.91 0.11 10.60
N LEU A 48 6.17 0.22 10.19
CA LEU A 48 7.36 -0.02 10.99
C LEU A 48 8.23 1.24 10.96
N PRO A 49 8.22 2.05 12.02
CA PRO A 49 9.04 3.26 12.08
C PRO A 49 10.54 2.93 12.11
N PRO A 50 11.42 3.92 11.87
CA PRO A 50 12.88 3.75 11.97
C PRO A 50 13.30 3.10 13.29
N SER A 51 14.32 2.23 13.23
CA SER A 51 14.88 1.54 14.38
C SER A 51 13.92 0.61 15.14
N SER A 52 12.82 0.18 14.56
CA SER A 52 11.81 -0.68 15.23
C SER A 52 12.29 -2.11 15.54
N GLY A 53 13.37 -2.57 14.90
CA GLY A 53 13.99 -3.86 15.25
C GLY A 53 13.05 -5.06 15.08
N TRP A 54 12.61 -5.31 13.85
CA TRP A 54 11.64 -6.36 13.53
C TRP A 54 12.28 -7.57 12.84
N THR A 55 11.58 -8.70 12.88
CA THR A 55 11.90 -9.90 12.10
C THR A 55 10.68 -10.34 11.31
N LEU A 56 10.87 -10.99 10.18
CA LEU A 56 9.79 -11.53 9.38
C LEU A 56 10.13 -12.93 8.89
N HIS A 57 9.23 -13.88 9.13
CA HIS A 57 9.37 -15.26 8.72
C HIS A 57 8.07 -15.79 8.10
N ASN A 58 8.21 -16.67 7.14
CA ASN A 58 7.13 -17.52 6.67
C ASN A 58 7.16 -18.85 7.44
N THR A 59 6.28 -18.97 8.43
CA THR A 59 6.15 -20.20 9.24
C THR A 59 5.05 -21.11 8.73
N ASP A 60 4.41 -20.76 7.62
CA ASP A 60 3.37 -21.53 6.96
C ASP A 60 3.92 -22.45 5.87
N LYS A 61 3.04 -23.29 5.30
CA LYS A 61 3.36 -24.23 4.23
C LYS A 61 3.24 -23.62 2.84
N GLU A 62 2.57 -22.48 2.71
CA GLU A 62 2.39 -21.75 1.46
C GLU A 62 3.43 -20.66 1.30
N VAL A 63 3.72 -20.28 0.06
CA VAL A 63 4.59 -19.14 -0.23
C VAL A 63 3.92 -17.85 0.27
N LEU A 64 4.67 -17.08 1.04
CA LEU A 64 4.26 -15.74 1.45
C LEU A 64 4.63 -14.75 0.34
N CYS A 65 3.64 -13.95 -0.11
CA CYS A 65 3.86 -12.81 -1.01
C CYS A 65 3.42 -11.52 -0.33
N PHE A 66 4.28 -10.51 -0.34
CA PHE A 66 3.98 -9.20 0.25
C PHE A 66 4.71 -8.07 -0.47
N HIS A 67 4.15 -6.88 -0.38
CA HIS A 67 4.82 -5.64 -0.75
C HIS A 67 5.57 -5.08 0.45
N TRP A 68 6.77 -4.58 0.20
CA TRP A 68 7.56 -3.84 1.16
C TRP A 68 7.92 -2.49 0.55
N VAL A 69 7.28 -1.45 1.03
CA VAL A 69 7.57 -0.05 0.68
C VAL A 69 8.46 0.50 1.79
N ARG A 70 9.61 1.07 1.43
CA ARG A 70 10.57 1.62 2.38
C ARG A 70 11.23 2.90 1.87
N LYS A 71 11.51 3.80 2.78
CA LYS A 71 12.30 5.02 2.53
C LYS A 71 12.93 5.51 3.83
N ALA A 72 13.93 6.39 3.73
CA ALA A 72 14.38 7.15 4.89
C ALA A 72 13.21 7.99 5.42
N TYR A 73 13.06 8.03 6.74
CA TYR A 73 12.01 8.80 7.40
C TYR A 73 12.40 10.27 7.48
N ASP A 74 11.56 11.14 6.95
CA ASP A 74 11.72 12.58 7.00
C ASP A 74 10.82 13.16 8.10
N ARG A 75 11.43 13.56 9.21
CA ARG A 75 10.73 14.01 10.41
C ARG A 75 10.33 15.48 10.31
N VAL A 76 9.08 15.78 10.62
CA VAL A 76 8.64 17.15 10.87
C VAL A 76 9.17 17.61 12.22
N GLU A 77 9.81 18.78 12.27
CA GLU A 77 10.37 19.36 13.49
C GLU A 77 9.26 19.59 14.54
N GLY A 78 9.52 19.19 15.76
CA GLY A 78 8.57 19.34 16.88
C GLY A 78 7.44 18.30 16.91
N ILE A 79 7.40 17.37 15.95
CA ILE A 79 6.41 16.28 15.93
C ILE A 79 7.10 14.96 16.26
N ASP A 80 6.49 14.17 17.14
CA ASP A 80 7.01 12.85 17.48
C ASP A 80 6.83 11.86 16.32
N ARG A 81 7.71 10.84 16.27
CA ARG A 81 7.58 9.74 15.31
C ARG A 81 6.29 8.96 15.57
N PRO A 82 5.64 8.42 14.52
CA PRO A 82 4.48 7.57 14.72
C PRO A 82 4.87 6.23 15.36
N ASP A 83 3.92 5.66 16.07
CA ASP A 83 4.05 4.32 16.63
C ASP A 83 3.93 3.23 15.54
N ILE A 84 4.33 2.00 15.91
CA ILE A 84 4.06 0.82 15.10
C ILE A 84 2.55 0.66 14.96
N LEU A 85 2.08 0.51 13.72
CA LEU A 85 0.69 0.20 13.43
C LEU A 85 0.60 -1.16 12.75
N ILE A 86 -0.23 -2.04 13.29
CA ILE A 86 -0.53 -3.35 12.70
C ILE A 86 -2.04 -3.51 12.62
N THR A 87 -2.55 -3.77 11.42
CA THR A 87 -3.98 -3.87 11.13
C THR A 87 -4.22 -4.77 9.91
N ASN A 88 -5.46 -4.87 9.47
CA ASN A 88 -5.86 -5.52 8.22
C ASN A 88 -6.81 -4.60 7.45
N GLU A 89 -6.76 -4.64 6.12
CA GLU A 89 -7.65 -3.83 5.27
C GLU A 89 -9.13 -4.08 5.57
N ASN A 90 -9.48 -5.32 5.99
CA ASN A 90 -10.84 -5.70 6.31
C ASN A 90 -11.38 -5.08 7.62
N ASP A 91 -10.50 -4.53 8.44
CA ASP A 91 -10.85 -3.88 9.69
C ASP A 91 -11.09 -2.36 9.51
N ILE A 92 -10.91 -1.86 8.28
CA ILE A 92 -10.97 -0.42 7.95
C ILE A 92 -12.06 -0.19 6.91
N ALA A 93 -13.05 0.62 7.26
CA ALA A 93 -14.09 1.04 6.33
C ALA A 93 -13.51 1.95 5.24
N PRO A 94 -13.73 1.62 3.93
CA PRO A 94 -13.32 2.52 2.86
C PRO A 94 -14.12 3.83 2.91
N THR A 95 -13.45 4.93 2.60
CA THR A 95 -14.09 6.24 2.45
C THR A 95 -14.40 6.48 0.98
N ALA A 96 -15.68 6.63 0.64
CA ALA A 96 -16.10 6.96 -0.71
C ALA A 96 -15.65 8.38 -1.09
N MET A 97 -15.22 8.56 -2.34
CA MET A 97 -14.95 9.88 -2.88
C MET A 97 -16.27 10.61 -3.16
N PRO A 98 -16.34 11.93 -2.88
CA PRO A 98 -17.53 12.72 -3.17
C PRO A 98 -17.98 12.62 -4.63
N ASP A 99 -19.29 12.68 -4.85
CA ASP A 99 -19.92 12.73 -6.19
C ASP A 99 -19.59 11.55 -7.12
N THR A 100 -19.29 10.37 -6.55
CA THR A 100 -18.93 9.17 -7.32
C THR A 100 -19.92 8.02 -7.18
N ASP A 101 -21.08 8.24 -6.57
CA ASP A 101 -22.09 7.21 -6.27
C ASP A 101 -21.50 5.97 -5.58
N GLY A 102 -20.43 6.18 -4.78
CA GLY A 102 -19.70 5.10 -4.10
C GLY A 102 -18.82 4.24 -5.01
N LYS A 103 -18.71 4.59 -6.30
CA LYS A 103 -17.90 3.81 -7.26
C LYS A 103 -16.40 4.03 -7.15
N TRP A 104 -15.97 5.00 -6.38
CA TRP A 104 -14.57 5.26 -6.06
C TRP A 104 -14.41 5.45 -4.56
N ALA A 105 -13.61 4.60 -3.93
CA ALA A 105 -13.36 4.64 -2.51
C ALA A 105 -11.88 4.39 -2.19
N THR A 106 -11.44 4.85 -1.03
CA THR A 106 -10.07 4.64 -0.53
C THR A 106 -10.10 4.06 0.88
N THR A 107 -9.41 2.93 1.09
CA THR A 107 -9.07 2.40 2.41
C THR A 107 -7.77 3.06 2.87
N ARG A 108 -7.84 3.84 3.95
CA ARG A 108 -6.69 4.55 4.52
C ARG A 108 -6.28 3.90 5.82
N PHE A 109 -5.04 3.45 5.92
CA PHE A 109 -4.50 2.82 7.12
C PHE A 109 -4.09 3.83 8.18
N VAL A 110 -3.81 5.06 7.78
CA VAL A 110 -3.49 6.20 8.66
C VAL A 110 -4.28 7.43 8.22
N GLU A 111 -4.53 8.33 9.15
CA GLU A 111 -5.23 9.57 8.87
C GLU A 111 -4.43 10.44 7.90
N PRO A 112 -5.08 11.01 6.85
CA PRO A 112 -4.37 11.78 5.82
C PRO A 112 -3.65 13.02 6.36
N ASP A 113 -4.16 13.59 7.45
CA ASP A 113 -3.64 14.82 8.06
C ASP A 113 -2.67 14.56 9.22
N ASP A 114 -2.33 13.30 9.48
CA ASP A 114 -1.34 12.95 10.51
C ASP A 114 0.09 13.22 10.03
N LEU A 115 0.60 14.38 10.34
CA LEU A 115 1.94 14.84 9.96
C LEU A 115 3.09 14.01 10.54
N ARG A 116 2.81 13.04 11.40
CA ARG A 116 3.81 12.06 11.85
C ARG A 116 4.23 11.11 10.73
N HIS A 117 3.35 10.88 9.74
CA HIS A 117 3.61 10.00 8.60
C HIS A 117 4.03 10.79 7.37
N ASP A 118 5.24 10.59 6.89
CA ASP A 118 5.77 11.18 5.66
C ASP A 118 5.65 10.26 4.45
N MET A 119 4.96 9.13 4.62
CA MET A 119 4.65 8.15 3.58
C MET A 119 3.33 7.48 3.89
N HIS A 120 2.46 7.40 2.90
CA HIS A 120 1.17 6.73 3.01
C HIS A 120 1.09 5.56 2.01
N VAL A 121 0.53 4.45 2.47
CA VAL A 121 0.13 3.34 1.61
C VAL A 121 -1.36 3.10 1.84
N ASN A 122 -2.14 3.19 0.77
CA ASN A 122 -3.59 3.10 0.78
C ASN A 122 -4.06 2.05 -0.24
N ILE A 123 -5.31 1.63 -0.16
CA ILE A 123 -5.95 0.86 -1.22
C ILE A 123 -7.01 1.73 -1.87
N VAL A 124 -6.90 1.91 -3.18
CA VAL A 124 -7.93 2.58 -3.98
C VAL A 124 -8.77 1.51 -4.65
N THR A 125 -10.07 1.67 -4.57
CA THR A 125 -11.06 0.71 -5.08
C THR A 125 -12.03 1.43 -5.99
N PHE A 126 -12.24 0.88 -7.18
CA PHE A 126 -13.29 1.28 -8.10
C PHE A 126 -14.25 0.10 -8.34
N GLU A 127 -15.54 0.36 -8.22
CA GLU A 127 -16.56 -0.53 -8.75
C GLU A 127 -16.57 -0.46 -10.29
N ALA A 128 -17.14 -1.46 -10.93
CA ALA A 128 -17.23 -1.49 -12.40
C ALA A 128 -17.85 -0.19 -12.95
N GLY A 129 -17.14 0.44 -13.89
CA GLY A 129 -17.51 1.75 -14.45
C GLY A 129 -17.14 2.96 -13.57
N GLY A 130 -16.43 2.74 -12.45
CA GLY A 130 -15.85 3.84 -11.67
C GLY A 130 -14.75 4.56 -12.44
N VAL A 131 -14.61 5.87 -12.20
CA VAL A 131 -13.67 6.72 -12.94
C VAL A 131 -12.99 7.74 -12.03
N ILE A 132 -11.78 8.14 -12.42
CA ILE A 132 -11.22 9.46 -12.11
C ILE A 132 -11.58 10.34 -13.33
N PRO A 133 -12.58 11.24 -13.23
CA PRO A 133 -13.21 11.85 -14.40
C PRO A 133 -12.46 13.04 -15.00
N PHE A 134 -11.28 13.36 -14.46
CA PHE A 134 -10.43 14.47 -14.88
C PHE A 134 -8.97 14.09 -14.78
N LEU A 135 -8.11 14.81 -15.48
CA LEU A 135 -6.66 14.65 -15.32
C LEU A 135 -6.23 15.31 -14.02
N GLU A 136 -6.03 14.53 -12.99
CA GLU A 136 -5.46 15.01 -11.73
C GLU A 136 -3.94 14.99 -11.76
N THR A 137 -3.31 15.89 -11.02
CA THR A 137 -1.87 15.93 -10.80
C THR A 137 -1.57 16.11 -9.32
N HIS A 138 -0.45 15.55 -8.86
CA HIS A 138 -0.02 15.63 -7.47
C HIS A 138 1.46 16.01 -7.40
N VAL A 139 1.84 16.73 -6.35
CA VAL A 139 3.25 17.01 -6.04
C VAL A 139 4.00 15.72 -5.65
N MET A 140 3.30 14.75 -5.10
CA MET A 140 3.87 13.47 -4.70
C MET A 140 4.06 12.54 -5.89
N GLU A 141 5.11 11.73 -5.83
CA GLU A 141 5.20 10.54 -6.67
C GLU A 141 4.19 9.49 -6.21
N HIS A 142 3.67 8.72 -7.15
CA HIS A 142 2.82 7.58 -6.87
C HIS A 142 3.41 6.30 -7.43
N GLY A 143 3.39 5.24 -6.62
CA GLY A 143 3.56 3.88 -7.11
C GLY A 143 2.28 3.11 -6.86
N LEU A 144 1.75 2.49 -7.91
CA LEU A 144 0.50 1.77 -7.88
C LEU A 144 0.74 0.31 -8.28
N TYR A 145 0.40 -0.63 -7.41
CA TYR A 145 0.39 -2.04 -7.74
C TYR A 145 -1.05 -2.53 -7.85
N VAL A 146 -1.43 -3.08 -9.00
CA VAL A 146 -2.79 -3.56 -9.24
C VAL A 146 -3.02 -4.86 -8.48
N LEU A 147 -3.95 -4.82 -7.52
CA LEU A 147 -4.33 -5.97 -6.68
C LEU A 147 -5.41 -6.83 -7.34
N GLU A 148 -6.34 -6.20 -8.07
CA GLU A 148 -7.53 -6.87 -8.59
C GLU A 148 -8.08 -6.15 -9.81
N GLY A 149 -8.57 -6.92 -10.79
CA GLY A 149 -9.34 -6.42 -11.93
C GLY A 149 -8.50 -5.84 -13.05
N LYS A 150 -9.18 -5.08 -13.91
CA LYS A 150 -8.62 -4.41 -15.10
C LYS A 150 -9.16 -3.01 -15.22
N ALA A 151 -8.35 -2.12 -15.75
CA ALA A 151 -8.73 -0.74 -16.04
C ALA A 151 -7.96 -0.19 -17.24
N VAL A 152 -8.41 0.95 -17.75
CA VAL A 152 -7.60 1.82 -18.60
C VAL A 152 -7.13 3.00 -17.76
N TYR A 153 -5.82 3.20 -17.72
CA TYR A 153 -5.19 4.24 -16.91
C TYR A 153 -4.47 5.25 -17.82
N ASN A 154 -4.71 6.53 -17.60
CA ASN A 154 -3.94 7.58 -18.25
C ASN A 154 -2.67 7.85 -17.45
N LEU A 155 -1.53 7.71 -18.12
CA LEU A 155 -0.21 8.00 -17.58
C LEU A 155 0.43 9.10 -18.43
N ASN A 156 0.34 10.35 -17.98
CA ASN A 156 0.77 11.53 -18.72
C ASN A 156 -0.02 11.69 -20.04
N ASN A 157 0.56 11.32 -21.17
CA ASN A 157 -0.08 11.41 -22.49
C ASN A 157 -0.58 10.06 -23.03
N ASP A 158 -0.32 8.98 -22.32
CA ASP A 158 -0.58 7.63 -22.78
C ASP A 158 -1.75 6.99 -22.02
N TRP A 159 -2.65 6.36 -22.74
CA TRP A 159 -3.67 5.49 -22.19
C TRP A 159 -3.20 4.06 -22.28
N VAL A 160 -3.10 3.40 -21.13
CA VAL A 160 -2.62 2.02 -21.01
C VAL A 160 -3.67 1.13 -20.37
N GLU A 161 -3.79 -0.09 -20.87
CA GLU A 161 -4.56 -1.13 -20.19
C GLU A 161 -3.69 -1.70 -19.07
N VAL A 162 -4.28 -1.85 -17.89
CA VAL A 162 -3.61 -2.39 -16.69
C VAL A 162 -4.47 -3.49 -16.08
N GLU A 163 -3.80 -4.50 -15.52
CA GLU A 163 -4.45 -5.64 -14.88
C GLU A 163 -3.75 -6.08 -13.59
N ALA A 164 -4.38 -6.98 -12.85
CA ALA A 164 -3.81 -7.52 -11.61
C ALA A 164 -2.39 -8.04 -11.81
N GLY A 165 -1.45 -7.56 -10.99
CA GLY A 165 -0.02 -7.85 -11.06
C GLY A 165 0.81 -6.74 -11.71
N ASP A 166 0.19 -5.80 -12.42
CA ASP A 166 0.91 -4.66 -13.01
C ASP A 166 1.35 -3.64 -11.96
N PHE A 167 2.42 -2.95 -12.27
CA PHE A 167 2.93 -1.84 -11.47
C PHE A 167 3.08 -0.59 -12.33
N MET A 168 2.53 0.52 -11.84
CA MET A 168 2.66 1.84 -12.43
C MET A 168 3.46 2.75 -11.52
N TRP A 169 4.35 3.55 -12.10
CA TRP A 169 5.05 4.61 -11.39
C TRP A 169 4.79 5.95 -12.03
N LEU A 170 4.25 6.88 -11.26
CA LEU A 170 3.92 8.23 -11.67
C LEU A 170 4.85 9.19 -10.94
N ARG A 171 5.62 9.95 -11.70
CA ARG A 171 6.45 11.03 -11.15
C ARG A 171 5.58 12.18 -10.65
N ALA A 172 6.19 13.04 -9.86
CA ALA A 172 5.56 14.30 -9.43
C ALA A 172 4.94 15.04 -10.62
N PHE A 173 3.72 15.54 -10.44
CA PHE A 173 2.91 16.25 -11.43
C PHE A 173 2.54 15.46 -12.70
N CYS A 174 2.72 14.15 -12.73
CA CYS A 174 2.25 13.32 -13.83
C CYS A 174 0.71 13.40 -13.92
N PRO A 175 0.13 13.87 -15.04
CA PRO A 175 -1.31 13.82 -15.24
C PRO A 175 -1.80 12.38 -15.25
N GLN A 176 -2.87 12.11 -14.52
CA GLN A 176 -3.44 10.77 -14.41
C GLN A 176 -4.96 10.79 -14.39
N ALA A 177 -5.55 9.76 -14.94
CA ALA A 177 -6.97 9.47 -14.88
C ALA A 177 -7.18 7.96 -14.96
N CYS A 178 -8.34 7.48 -14.52
CA CYS A 178 -8.65 6.05 -14.51
C CYS A 178 -10.08 5.80 -15.01
N TYR A 179 -10.24 4.74 -15.78
CA TYR A 179 -11.53 4.16 -16.13
C TYR A 179 -11.52 2.66 -15.84
N ALA A 180 -12.25 2.27 -14.79
CA ALA A 180 -12.42 0.88 -14.39
C ALA A 180 -13.48 0.20 -15.25
N GLY A 181 -13.16 -0.02 -16.53
CA GLY A 181 -14.05 -0.58 -17.54
C GLY A 181 -14.08 -2.11 -17.58
N GLY A 182 -13.41 -2.78 -16.67
CA GLY A 182 -13.40 -4.24 -16.59
C GLY A 182 -14.75 -4.82 -16.10
N PRO A 183 -14.92 -6.15 -16.18
CA PRO A 183 -16.16 -6.82 -15.80
C PRO A 183 -16.44 -6.83 -14.29
N GLY A 184 -15.49 -6.38 -13.48
CA GLY A 184 -15.56 -6.38 -12.01
C GLY A 184 -14.90 -5.17 -11.39
N ARG A 185 -14.66 -5.28 -10.12
CA ARG A 185 -13.98 -4.28 -9.32
C ARG A 185 -12.52 -4.16 -9.75
N PHE A 186 -12.00 -2.93 -9.73
CA PHE A 186 -10.58 -2.63 -9.94
C PHE A 186 -9.98 -2.07 -8.66
N ARG A 187 -8.85 -2.64 -8.21
CA ARG A 187 -8.19 -2.23 -6.96
C ARG A 187 -6.69 -2.14 -7.15
N TYR A 188 -6.09 -1.16 -6.55
CA TYR A 188 -4.63 -1.06 -6.47
C TYR A 188 -4.14 -0.59 -5.10
N LEU A 189 -2.95 -1.06 -4.73
CA LEU A 189 -2.17 -0.54 -3.63
C LEU A 189 -1.43 0.69 -4.11
N LEU A 190 -1.65 1.81 -3.44
CA LEU A 190 -1.03 3.10 -3.75
C LEU A 190 -0.06 3.47 -2.64
N TYR A 191 1.19 3.76 -2.97
CA TYR A 191 2.06 4.52 -2.08
C TYR A 191 2.26 5.95 -2.59
N LYS A 192 2.41 6.87 -1.65
CA LYS A 192 2.69 8.28 -1.91
C LYS A 192 3.43 8.93 -0.74
#